data_b69387848ee69fa68631afeb310cee2d
#
_entry.id   b69387848ee69fa68631afeb310cee2d
#
_cell.length_a   1.000
_cell.length_b   1.000
_cell.length_c   1.000
_cell.angle_alpha   90.00
_cell.angle_beta   90.00
_cell.angle_gamma   90.00
#
_symmetry.space_group_name_H-M   'P 1'
#
loop_
_entity.id
_entity.type
_entity.pdbx_description
1 polymer ?
#
loop_
_entity_poly.entity_id
_entity_poly.type
_entity_poly.pdbx_seq_one_letter_code
_entity_poly.pdbx_strand_id
1 'polypeptide(L)'
;MKKMMSLISAVLVMFAFSSPITSIAKSAEFFTIGTGGPTGVYFQTGNAICKMLHKSAISADHGRKKGTAKAYRCTAPSTGGSNYNIGQIKDGEFQFGVAQSDWQYHAYNGSSKWEGKQFSDLRAVFSVHNEPFQIWASKKSGIKNFKGLKGKTVNIGNPGSGQRGTMEELMKAMGADMSMFKATTELTSSEQVKALCDGKIDAFGYSVGFPNGAMEQAATCKAKASPINLTGAPVPVSYTHLTLPTKA
;
A
#
# COMPACT_ATOMS: atom_id res chain seq x y z
N MET A 1 -41.79 23.24 74.33
CA MET A 1 -41.34 22.16 73.41
C MET A 1 -42.22 22.06 72.19
N LYS A 2 -42.30 23.09 71.29
CA LYS A 2 -43.10 23.10 70.08
C LYS A 2 -42.53 24.06 69.02
N LYS A 3 -41.23 24.12 68.79
CA LYS A 3 -40.63 24.95 67.73
C LYS A 3 -39.38 24.35 67.05
N MET A 4 -39.21 23.05 67.09
CA MET A 4 -38.01 22.42 66.55
C MET A 4 -38.28 21.27 65.56
N MET A 5 -39.49 21.26 64.94
CA MET A 5 -39.89 20.20 64.00
C MET A 5 -40.28 20.72 62.59
N SER A 6 -39.90 21.94 62.25
CA SER A 6 -40.27 22.53 60.93
C SER A 6 -39.13 22.83 60.01
N LEU A 7 -37.89 22.39 60.30
CA LEU A 7 -36.68 22.71 59.49
C LEU A 7 -36.05 21.52 58.79
N ILE A 8 -36.62 20.33 58.92
CA ILE A 8 -36.05 19.07 58.30
C ILE A 8 -36.78 18.69 56.99
N SER A 9 -37.91 19.28 56.68
CA SER A 9 -38.68 18.92 55.43
C SER A 9 -38.29 19.70 54.19
N ALA A 10 -37.41 20.73 54.25
CA ALA A 10 -37.10 21.58 53.11
C ALA A 10 -35.79 21.22 52.39
N VAL A 11 -34.98 20.23 52.89
CA VAL A 11 -33.70 19.88 52.31
C VAL A 11 -33.75 18.63 51.43
N LEU A 12 -34.85 17.92 51.36
CA LEU A 12 -34.95 16.61 50.68
C LEU A 12 -35.52 16.68 49.25
N VAL A 13 -35.75 17.87 48.68
CA VAL A 13 -36.37 17.98 47.32
C VAL A 13 -35.37 18.50 46.25
N MET A 14 -34.15 18.82 46.60
CA MET A 14 -33.16 19.35 45.61
C MET A 14 -32.14 18.35 45.08
N PHE A 15 -32.27 17.06 45.29
CA PHE A 15 -31.29 16.06 44.82
C PHE A 15 -31.83 15.15 43.71
N ALA A 16 -32.88 15.47 43.00
CA ALA A 16 -33.54 14.54 42.06
C ALA A 16 -33.49 14.92 40.59
N PHE A 17 -32.62 15.83 40.13
CA PHE A 17 -32.52 16.12 38.69
C PHE A 17 -31.09 16.43 38.22
N SER A 18 -30.10 15.68 38.64
CA SER A 18 -28.83 15.59 37.90
C SER A 18 -28.74 14.20 37.26
N SER A 19 -29.57 13.96 36.23
CA SER A 19 -29.32 12.88 35.30
C SER A 19 -27.99 13.24 34.61
N PRO A 20 -26.93 12.40 34.71
CA PRO A 20 -25.76 12.63 33.89
C PRO A 20 -26.21 12.47 32.46
N ILE A 21 -26.22 13.57 31.70
CA ILE A 21 -26.29 13.53 30.24
C ILE A 21 -24.97 12.85 29.81
N THR A 22 -24.94 11.54 29.84
CA THR A 22 -23.90 10.76 29.16
C THR A 22 -24.11 11.00 27.68
N SER A 23 -23.52 12.06 27.16
CA SER A 23 -23.31 12.20 25.72
C SER A 23 -22.44 11.01 25.34
N ILE A 24 -23.05 9.96 24.79
CA ILE A 24 -22.33 8.87 24.13
C ILE A 24 -21.58 9.52 22.97
N ALA A 25 -20.37 9.94 23.22
CA ALA A 25 -19.45 10.34 22.16
C ALA A 25 -19.32 9.16 21.24
N LYS A 26 -19.93 9.23 20.05
CA LYS A 26 -19.86 8.20 19.04
C LYS A 26 -18.40 8.09 18.64
N SER A 27 -17.72 7.01 19.06
CA SER A 27 -16.30 6.81 18.78
C SER A 27 -16.06 6.81 17.28
N ALA A 28 -15.03 7.56 16.84
CA ALA A 28 -14.61 7.52 15.45
C ALA A 28 -14.12 6.09 15.12
N GLU A 29 -14.46 5.62 13.93
CA GLU A 29 -13.92 4.37 13.41
C GLU A 29 -12.62 4.66 12.69
N PHE A 30 -11.55 4.07 13.17
CA PHE A 30 -10.21 4.21 12.61
C PHE A 30 -9.95 3.08 11.63
N PHE A 31 -9.32 3.39 10.50
CA PHE A 31 -8.79 2.38 9.61
C PHE A 31 -7.57 2.88 8.84
N THR A 32 -6.74 1.93 8.45
CA THR A 32 -5.48 2.16 7.76
C THR A 32 -5.53 1.53 6.38
N ILE A 33 -5.05 2.27 5.38
CA ILE A 33 -4.82 1.79 4.03
C ILE A 33 -3.30 1.67 3.82
N GLY A 34 -2.76 0.46 3.80
CA GLY A 34 -1.36 0.24 3.46
C GLY A 34 -1.06 0.70 2.03
N THR A 35 0.05 1.41 1.82
CA THR A 35 0.38 2.00 0.52
C THR A 35 1.73 1.51 -0.01
N GLY A 36 2.65 2.39 -0.35
CA GLY A 36 3.99 2.13 -0.86
C GLY A 36 4.88 3.34 -0.66
N GLY A 37 5.97 3.44 -1.41
CA GLY A 37 6.88 4.59 -1.33
C GLY A 37 6.19 5.90 -1.74
N PRO A 38 6.60 7.05 -1.15
CA PRO A 38 5.95 8.35 -1.36
C PRO A 38 5.90 8.84 -2.81
N THR A 39 6.84 8.43 -3.64
CA THR A 39 6.92 8.77 -5.08
C THR A 39 6.08 7.84 -5.95
N GLY A 40 5.51 6.78 -5.39
CA GLY A 40 4.68 5.79 -6.08
C GLY A 40 3.20 6.14 -6.09
N VAL A 41 2.46 5.48 -6.98
CA VAL A 41 1.02 5.71 -7.16
C VAL A 41 0.22 5.25 -5.96
N TYR A 42 0.61 4.18 -5.27
CA TYR A 42 -0.09 3.65 -4.09
C TYR A 42 -0.26 4.70 -3.00
N PHE A 43 0.82 5.43 -2.69
CA PHE A 43 0.79 6.47 -1.66
C PHE A 43 -0.18 7.59 -2.03
N GLN A 44 -0.15 8.05 -3.29
CA GLN A 44 -1.07 9.07 -3.77
C GLN A 44 -2.53 8.61 -3.73
N THR A 45 -2.78 7.37 -4.16
CA THR A 45 -4.11 6.75 -4.16
C THR A 45 -4.68 6.61 -2.74
N GLY A 46 -3.93 6.03 -1.81
CA GLY A 46 -4.39 5.87 -0.42
C GLY A 46 -4.72 7.21 0.23
N ASN A 47 -3.86 8.22 0.03
CA ASN A 47 -4.11 9.56 0.55
C ASN A 47 -5.32 10.24 -0.11
N ALA A 48 -5.55 10.04 -1.41
CA ALA A 48 -6.72 10.56 -2.10
C ALA A 48 -8.02 9.93 -1.55
N ILE A 49 -8.04 8.62 -1.32
CA ILE A 49 -9.17 7.91 -0.72
C ILE A 49 -9.45 8.46 0.69
N CYS A 50 -8.43 8.59 1.55
CA CYS A 50 -8.59 9.15 2.88
C CYS A 50 -9.12 10.59 2.85
N LYS A 51 -8.63 11.42 1.93
CA LYS A 51 -9.15 12.79 1.72
C LYS A 51 -10.63 12.80 1.34
N MET A 52 -11.04 11.92 0.41
CA MET A 52 -12.45 11.82 -0.01
C MET A 52 -13.34 11.40 1.16
N LEU A 53 -12.92 10.41 1.94
CA LEU A 53 -13.67 9.93 3.11
C LEU A 53 -13.81 11.00 4.18
N HIS A 54 -12.75 11.73 4.50
CA HIS A 54 -12.81 12.83 5.46
C HIS A 54 -13.73 13.94 4.96
N LYS A 55 -13.68 14.29 3.66
CA LYS A 55 -14.54 15.30 3.05
C LYS A 55 -16.02 14.85 3.05
N SER A 56 -16.30 13.59 2.74
CA SER A 56 -17.66 13.07 2.73
C SER A 56 -18.26 13.02 4.13
N ALA A 57 -17.50 12.73 5.17
CA ALA A 57 -17.94 12.77 6.56
C ALA A 57 -18.33 14.19 6.97
N ILE A 58 -17.55 15.22 6.58
CA ILE A 58 -17.88 16.62 6.83
C ILE A 58 -19.16 17.03 6.08
N SER A 59 -19.29 16.63 4.81
CA SER A 59 -20.48 16.97 3.99
C SER A 59 -21.75 16.28 4.48
N ALA A 60 -21.66 15.07 5.02
CA ALA A 60 -22.79 14.35 5.59
C ALA A 60 -23.32 15.03 6.87
N ASP A 61 -22.48 15.77 7.59
CA ASP A 61 -22.86 16.48 8.81
C ASP A 61 -23.68 17.75 8.51
N HIS A 62 -23.55 18.33 7.30
CA HIS A 62 -24.30 19.53 6.89
C HIS A 62 -25.76 19.29 6.50
N GLY A 63 -26.18 18.04 6.30
CA GLY A 63 -27.54 17.69 5.87
C GLY A 63 -28.31 16.73 6.77
N ARG A 64 -27.71 16.25 7.86
CA ARG A 64 -28.34 15.28 8.79
C ARG A 64 -28.37 15.81 10.21
N LYS A 65 -29.33 15.32 11.02
CA LYS A 65 -29.39 15.63 12.44
C LYS A 65 -28.01 15.40 13.08
N LYS A 66 -27.49 16.46 13.70
CA LYS A 66 -26.19 16.48 14.39
C LYS A 66 -26.00 15.19 15.24
N GLY A 67 -24.93 14.43 14.99
CA GLY A 67 -24.59 13.26 15.79
C GLY A 67 -24.97 11.90 15.21
N THR A 68 -25.52 11.79 13.98
CA THR A 68 -25.91 10.51 13.37
C THR A 68 -24.90 9.96 12.34
N ALA A 69 -23.99 10.76 11.82
CA ALA A 69 -22.97 10.31 10.90
C ALA A 69 -21.81 9.62 11.65
N LYS A 70 -21.44 8.41 11.21
CA LYS A 70 -20.28 7.70 11.72
C LYS A 70 -19.03 8.45 11.25
N ALA A 71 -18.21 8.93 12.19
CA ALA A 71 -16.95 9.58 11.85
C ALA A 71 -15.91 8.51 11.48
N TYR A 72 -15.29 8.62 10.29
CA TYR A 72 -14.19 7.79 9.88
C TYR A 72 -12.87 8.56 10.03
N ARG A 73 -11.86 7.87 10.56
CA ARG A 73 -10.48 8.35 10.64
C ARG A 73 -9.61 7.43 9.77
N CYS A 74 -9.30 7.90 8.57
CA CYS A 74 -8.49 7.17 7.60
C CYS A 74 -7.04 7.64 7.65
N THR A 75 -6.10 6.69 7.67
CA THR A 75 -4.67 6.94 7.50
C THR A 75 -4.14 6.12 6.33
N ALA A 76 -3.16 6.67 5.62
CA ALA A 76 -2.52 6.02 4.47
C ALA A 76 -0.99 6.13 4.60
N PRO A 77 -0.37 5.34 5.49
CA PRO A 77 1.07 5.37 5.69
C PRO A 77 1.84 4.86 4.47
N SER A 78 3.05 5.40 4.28
CA SER A 78 4.04 4.79 3.39
C SER A 78 4.48 3.45 3.97
N THR A 79 4.55 2.43 3.11
CA THR A 79 4.86 1.05 3.52
C THR A 79 5.86 0.38 2.58
N GLY A 80 6.21 -0.87 2.89
CA GLY A 80 7.06 -1.72 2.05
C GLY A 80 6.42 -2.18 0.74
N GLY A 81 5.11 -1.99 0.53
CA GLY A 81 4.39 -2.37 -0.70
C GLY A 81 3.53 -3.63 -0.57
N SER A 82 3.23 -4.27 -1.71
CA SER A 82 2.15 -5.26 -1.86
C SER A 82 2.14 -6.39 -0.84
N ASN A 83 3.23 -7.14 -0.72
CA ASN A 83 3.28 -8.30 0.18
C ASN A 83 3.27 -7.88 1.65
N TYR A 84 3.89 -6.74 1.98
CA TYR A 84 3.83 -6.15 3.31
C TYR A 84 2.38 -5.77 3.67
N ASN A 85 1.68 -5.05 2.78
CA ASN A 85 0.31 -4.62 3.02
C ASN A 85 -0.64 -5.81 3.22
N ILE A 86 -0.52 -6.85 2.38
CA ILE A 86 -1.34 -8.06 2.51
C ILE A 86 -1.04 -8.77 3.83
N GLY A 87 0.23 -8.83 4.25
CA GLY A 87 0.62 -9.37 5.56
C GLY A 87 -0.04 -8.62 6.71
N GLN A 88 0.04 -7.28 6.70
CA GLN A 88 -0.57 -6.45 7.74
C GLN A 88 -2.10 -6.59 7.79
N ILE A 89 -2.76 -6.82 6.64
CA ILE A 89 -4.21 -7.10 6.60
C ILE A 89 -4.49 -8.48 7.22
N LYS A 90 -3.69 -9.49 6.89
CA LYS A 90 -3.81 -10.84 7.45
C LYS A 90 -3.65 -10.84 8.97
N ASP A 91 -2.72 -10.05 9.49
CA ASP A 91 -2.41 -9.92 10.90
C ASP A 91 -3.43 -9.02 11.65
N GLY A 92 -4.38 -8.38 10.93
CA GLY A 92 -5.42 -7.51 11.51
C GLY A 92 -4.97 -6.08 11.79
N GLU A 93 -3.72 -5.72 11.45
CA GLU A 93 -3.15 -4.39 11.70
C GLU A 93 -3.70 -3.34 10.72
N PHE A 94 -3.91 -3.72 9.45
CA PHE A 94 -4.51 -2.88 8.43
C PHE A 94 -5.89 -3.42 8.02
N GLN A 95 -6.82 -2.52 7.73
CA GLN A 95 -8.13 -2.88 7.22
C GLN A 95 -8.15 -2.97 5.69
N PHE A 96 -7.29 -2.17 5.03
CA PHE A 96 -7.14 -2.12 3.58
C PHE A 96 -5.67 -1.99 3.17
N GLY A 97 -5.40 -2.28 1.90
CA GLY A 97 -4.08 -2.06 1.32
C GLY A 97 -4.13 -2.01 -0.20
N VAL A 98 -3.27 -1.21 -0.79
CA VAL A 98 -3.04 -1.23 -2.23
C VAL A 98 -1.99 -2.31 -2.51
N ALA A 99 -2.30 -3.21 -3.44
CA ALA A 99 -1.41 -4.33 -3.77
C ALA A 99 -1.58 -4.76 -5.22
N GLN A 100 -0.50 -5.26 -5.82
CA GLN A 100 -0.51 -5.87 -7.14
C GLN A 100 -1.46 -7.08 -7.18
N SER A 101 -2.12 -7.30 -8.30
CA SER A 101 -3.09 -8.39 -8.46
C SER A 101 -2.46 -9.79 -8.39
N ASP A 102 -1.23 -9.94 -8.87
CA ASP A 102 -0.47 -11.19 -8.77
C ASP A 102 -0.22 -11.59 -7.30
N TRP A 103 0.20 -10.65 -6.45
CA TRP A 103 0.42 -10.93 -5.02
C TRP A 103 -0.86 -11.15 -4.25
N GLN A 104 -1.95 -10.50 -4.62
CA GLN A 104 -3.29 -10.81 -4.11
C GLN A 104 -3.68 -12.26 -4.44
N TYR A 105 -3.46 -12.68 -5.69
CA TYR A 105 -3.72 -14.05 -6.12
C TYR A 105 -2.87 -15.07 -5.35
N HIS A 106 -1.56 -14.84 -5.25
CA HIS A 106 -0.65 -15.73 -4.54
C HIS A 106 -0.99 -15.83 -3.05
N ALA A 107 -1.35 -14.74 -2.40
CA ALA A 107 -1.76 -14.74 -1.00
C ALA A 107 -3.08 -15.52 -0.80
N TYR A 108 -4.06 -15.28 -1.67
CA TYR A 108 -5.36 -15.97 -1.61
C TYR A 108 -5.22 -17.49 -1.80
N ASN A 109 -4.38 -17.92 -2.76
CA ASN A 109 -4.21 -19.34 -3.09
C ASN A 109 -3.10 -20.05 -2.29
N GLY A 110 -2.31 -19.34 -1.51
CA GLY A 110 -1.18 -19.91 -0.77
C GLY A 110 -0.05 -20.42 -1.71
N SER A 111 0.27 -19.66 -2.76
CA SER A 111 1.30 -20.04 -3.74
C SER A 111 2.47 -19.05 -3.76
N SER A 112 3.59 -19.40 -4.41
CA SER A 112 4.81 -18.60 -4.46
C SER A 112 5.31 -18.23 -3.04
N LYS A 113 5.58 -16.99 -2.75
CA LYS A 113 6.00 -16.52 -1.40
C LYS A 113 4.97 -16.72 -0.29
N TRP A 114 3.74 -17.05 -0.65
CA TRP A 114 2.64 -17.32 0.27
C TRP A 114 2.39 -18.81 0.50
N GLU A 115 3.25 -19.69 -0.01
CA GLU A 115 3.19 -21.12 0.27
C GLU A 115 3.26 -21.36 1.78
N GLY A 116 2.32 -22.17 2.30
CA GLY A 116 2.13 -22.36 3.75
C GLY A 116 1.58 -21.16 4.53
N LYS A 117 1.24 -20.05 3.86
CA LYS A 117 0.73 -18.83 4.49
C LYS A 117 -0.56 -18.32 3.85
N GLN A 118 -1.36 -19.22 3.27
CA GLN A 118 -2.59 -18.87 2.58
C GLN A 118 -3.47 -17.90 3.36
N PHE A 119 -4.07 -16.95 2.65
CA PHE A 119 -5.00 -15.97 3.18
C PHE A 119 -6.29 -15.95 2.36
N SER A 120 -7.15 -16.96 2.55
CA SER A 120 -8.40 -17.15 1.82
C SER A 120 -9.50 -16.13 2.15
N ASP A 121 -9.34 -15.36 3.22
CA ASP A 121 -10.26 -14.28 3.58
C ASP A 121 -9.94 -12.95 2.90
N LEU A 122 -8.84 -12.87 2.14
CA LEU A 122 -8.51 -11.67 1.37
C LEU A 122 -9.58 -11.40 0.31
N ARG A 123 -10.00 -10.13 0.18
CA ARG A 123 -10.99 -9.70 -0.83
C ARG A 123 -10.49 -8.49 -1.59
N ALA A 124 -10.72 -8.48 -2.90
CA ALA A 124 -10.55 -7.28 -3.71
C ALA A 124 -11.73 -6.34 -3.51
N VAL A 125 -11.46 -5.04 -3.38
CA VAL A 125 -12.48 -4.00 -3.28
C VAL A 125 -12.75 -3.40 -4.65
N PHE A 126 -11.70 -2.89 -5.32
CA PHE A 126 -11.75 -2.39 -6.70
C PHE A 126 -10.34 -2.30 -7.27
N SER A 127 -10.25 -2.22 -8.61
CA SER A 127 -9.00 -1.95 -9.33
C SER A 127 -8.77 -0.45 -9.44
N VAL A 128 -7.54 -0.02 -9.21
CA VAL A 128 -7.16 1.41 -9.19
C VAL A 128 -6.53 1.84 -10.51
N HIS A 129 -5.52 1.11 -10.98
CA HIS A 129 -4.76 1.42 -12.20
C HIS A 129 -4.01 0.19 -12.73
N ASN A 130 -3.59 0.25 -13.98
CA ASN A 130 -2.66 -0.73 -14.55
C ASN A 130 -1.25 -0.52 -13.99
N GLU A 131 -0.52 -1.62 -13.79
CA GLU A 131 0.76 -1.62 -13.10
C GLU A 131 1.77 -2.55 -13.80
N PRO A 132 2.29 -2.15 -14.97
CA PRO A 132 3.25 -2.97 -15.69
C PRO A 132 4.57 -3.07 -14.91
N PHE A 133 5.13 -4.28 -14.88
CA PHE A 133 6.51 -4.45 -14.41
C PHE A 133 7.49 -4.02 -15.49
N GLN A 134 8.47 -3.22 -15.11
CA GLN A 134 9.49 -2.69 -16.00
C GLN A 134 10.86 -2.79 -15.34
N ILE A 135 11.91 -2.97 -16.15
CA ILE A 135 13.29 -2.81 -15.69
C ILE A 135 13.83 -1.55 -16.35
N TRP A 136 14.29 -0.62 -15.54
CA TRP A 136 14.89 0.63 -15.96
C TRP A 136 16.39 0.60 -15.76
N ALA A 137 17.14 1.01 -16.77
CA ALA A 137 18.60 1.01 -16.76
C ALA A 137 19.17 2.38 -17.10
N SER A 138 20.28 2.75 -16.45
CA SER A 138 21.00 3.97 -16.77
C SER A 138 21.57 3.89 -18.18
N LYS A 139 21.58 4.99 -18.91
CA LYS A 139 22.16 5.04 -20.27
C LYS A 139 23.61 4.59 -20.28
N LYS A 140 24.40 4.95 -19.25
CA LYS A 140 25.82 4.59 -19.10
C LYS A 140 26.02 3.08 -18.97
N SER A 141 25.08 2.32 -18.41
CA SER A 141 25.19 0.88 -18.20
C SER A 141 25.24 0.08 -19.51
N GLY A 142 24.69 0.63 -20.60
CA GLY A 142 24.59 -0.03 -21.90
C GLY A 142 23.60 -1.19 -21.94
N ILE A 143 22.79 -1.39 -20.89
CA ILE A 143 21.79 -2.47 -20.81
C ILE A 143 20.63 -2.16 -21.75
N LYS A 144 20.33 -3.09 -22.66
CA LYS A 144 19.22 -2.95 -23.62
C LYS A 144 18.14 -4.02 -23.47
N ASN A 145 18.46 -5.15 -22.84
CA ASN A 145 17.57 -6.30 -22.66
C ASN A 145 17.95 -7.07 -21.40
N PHE A 146 17.18 -8.13 -21.07
CA PHE A 146 17.39 -8.93 -19.87
C PHE A 146 18.80 -9.53 -19.77
N LYS A 147 19.34 -10.04 -20.88
CA LYS A 147 20.70 -10.63 -20.89
C LYS A 147 21.80 -9.61 -20.53
N GLY A 148 21.57 -8.34 -20.86
CA GLY A 148 22.47 -7.25 -20.53
C GLY A 148 22.59 -6.94 -19.04
N LEU A 149 21.72 -7.51 -18.19
CA LEU A 149 21.79 -7.38 -16.73
C LEU A 149 22.93 -8.20 -16.12
N LYS A 150 23.47 -9.19 -16.84
CA LYS A 150 24.57 -10.03 -16.35
C LYS A 150 25.79 -9.18 -15.98
N GLY A 151 26.30 -9.40 -14.77
CA GLY A 151 27.48 -8.68 -14.25
C GLY A 151 27.21 -7.22 -13.87
N LYS A 152 25.95 -6.79 -13.78
CA LYS A 152 25.53 -5.44 -13.38
C LYS A 152 25.10 -5.38 -11.92
N THR A 153 25.10 -4.17 -11.35
CA THR A 153 24.50 -3.93 -10.03
C THR A 153 23.05 -3.54 -10.19
N VAL A 154 22.14 -4.38 -9.68
CA VAL A 154 20.71 -4.27 -9.92
C VAL A 154 19.93 -4.16 -8.61
N ASN A 155 19.04 -3.18 -8.50
CA ASN A 155 18.09 -3.14 -7.40
C ASN A 155 16.93 -4.08 -7.70
N ILE A 156 16.73 -5.07 -6.84
CA ILE A 156 15.67 -6.07 -6.95
C ILE A 156 14.42 -5.71 -6.13
N GLY A 157 14.48 -4.63 -5.37
CA GLY A 157 13.40 -4.15 -4.49
C GLY A 157 13.56 -4.60 -3.04
N ASN A 158 12.95 -3.86 -2.13
CA ASN A 158 13.00 -4.14 -0.69
C ASN A 158 12.20 -5.40 -0.31
N PRO A 159 12.57 -6.06 0.79
CA PRO A 159 11.78 -7.16 1.35
C PRO A 159 10.33 -6.74 1.58
N GLY A 160 9.37 -7.61 1.24
CA GLY A 160 7.94 -7.34 1.37
C GLY A 160 7.33 -6.51 0.22
N SER A 161 8.14 -5.97 -0.71
CA SER A 161 7.59 -5.28 -1.87
C SER A 161 7.05 -6.26 -2.92
N GLY A 162 6.05 -5.81 -3.68
CA GLY A 162 5.56 -6.55 -4.84
C GLY A 162 6.61 -6.61 -5.95
N GLN A 163 7.31 -5.51 -6.19
CA GLN A 163 8.35 -5.43 -7.22
C GLN A 163 9.45 -6.47 -7.02
N ARG A 164 9.89 -6.72 -5.77
CA ARG A 164 10.87 -7.76 -5.47
C ARG A 164 10.34 -9.14 -5.82
N GLY A 165 9.11 -9.43 -5.40
CA GLY A 165 8.50 -10.71 -5.72
C GLY A 165 8.38 -10.93 -7.22
N THR A 166 7.89 -9.92 -7.96
CA THR A 166 7.78 -9.99 -9.42
C THR A 166 9.15 -10.15 -10.10
N MET A 167 10.21 -9.50 -9.58
CA MET A 167 11.57 -9.69 -10.09
C MET A 167 12.05 -11.13 -9.88
N GLU A 168 11.80 -11.72 -8.72
CA GLU A 168 12.18 -13.11 -8.41
C GLU A 168 11.43 -14.11 -9.31
N GLU A 169 10.13 -13.89 -9.55
CA GLU A 169 9.35 -14.72 -10.49
C GLU A 169 9.84 -14.55 -11.94
N LEU A 170 10.19 -13.33 -12.37
CA LEU A 170 10.80 -13.10 -13.67
C LEU A 170 12.12 -13.87 -13.80
N MET A 171 13.01 -13.77 -12.81
CA MET A 171 14.29 -14.47 -12.80
C MET A 171 14.07 -15.98 -12.96
N LYS A 172 13.15 -16.56 -12.17
CA LYS A 172 12.79 -17.97 -12.24
C LYS A 172 12.27 -18.36 -13.63
N ALA A 173 11.36 -17.55 -14.19
CA ALA A 173 10.80 -17.79 -15.52
C ALA A 173 11.86 -17.72 -16.63
N MET A 174 12.90 -16.90 -16.45
CA MET A 174 14.02 -16.77 -17.38
C MET A 174 15.10 -17.86 -17.19
N GLY A 175 14.91 -18.81 -16.25
CA GLY A 175 15.93 -19.81 -15.89
C GLY A 175 17.21 -19.18 -15.33
N ALA A 176 17.08 -18.03 -14.67
CA ALA A 176 18.20 -17.27 -14.11
C ALA A 176 18.03 -17.15 -12.59
N ASP A 177 19.14 -16.89 -11.91
CA ASP A 177 19.17 -16.61 -10.48
C ASP A 177 19.92 -15.30 -10.18
N MET A 178 19.93 -14.89 -8.93
CA MET A 178 20.52 -13.61 -8.52
C MET A 178 22.04 -13.58 -8.68
N SER A 179 22.73 -14.71 -8.83
CA SER A 179 24.18 -14.81 -9.04
C SER A 179 24.61 -14.26 -10.41
N MET A 180 23.66 -14.12 -11.36
CA MET A 180 23.97 -13.47 -12.65
C MET A 180 24.38 -12.00 -12.48
N PHE A 181 23.95 -11.33 -11.42
CA PHE A 181 24.30 -9.94 -11.15
C PHE A 181 25.69 -9.83 -10.51
N LYS A 182 26.39 -8.72 -10.73
CA LYS A 182 27.59 -8.37 -9.98
C LYS A 182 27.24 -8.16 -8.49
N ALA A 183 26.13 -7.47 -8.24
CA ALA A 183 25.60 -7.25 -6.92
C ALA A 183 24.09 -6.93 -7.02
N THR A 184 23.35 -7.28 -5.97
CA THR A 184 21.95 -6.86 -5.81
C THR A 184 21.84 -5.85 -4.69
N THR A 185 20.87 -4.95 -4.78
CA THR A 185 20.46 -4.07 -3.69
C THR A 185 18.98 -4.25 -3.40
N GLU A 186 18.57 -3.93 -2.18
CA GLU A 186 17.21 -4.10 -1.67
C GLU A 186 16.58 -2.76 -1.28
N LEU A 187 16.86 -1.74 -2.09
CA LEU A 187 16.39 -0.37 -1.87
C LEU A 187 14.88 -0.28 -2.10
N THR A 188 14.24 0.58 -1.33
CA THR A 188 12.84 0.93 -1.53
C THR A 188 12.63 1.63 -2.88
N SER A 189 11.38 1.71 -3.32
CA SER A 189 11.02 2.39 -4.58
C SER A 189 11.45 3.85 -4.64
N SER A 190 11.52 4.53 -3.52
CA SER A 190 11.98 5.94 -3.44
C SER A 190 13.51 6.06 -3.48
N GLU A 191 14.24 5.10 -2.91
CA GLU A 191 15.70 5.12 -2.82
C GLU A 191 16.37 4.66 -4.12
N GLN A 192 15.76 3.69 -4.82
CA GLN A 192 16.34 3.09 -6.03
C GLN A 192 16.58 4.12 -7.13
N VAL A 193 15.71 5.10 -7.31
CA VAL A 193 15.87 6.15 -8.32
C VAL A 193 17.05 7.05 -7.98
N LYS A 194 17.18 7.45 -6.72
CA LYS A 194 18.31 8.22 -6.27
C LYS A 194 19.63 7.46 -6.48
N ALA A 195 19.66 6.17 -6.10
CA ALA A 195 20.84 5.32 -6.28
C ALA A 195 21.23 5.17 -7.76
N LEU A 196 20.26 5.05 -8.67
CA LEU A 196 20.49 5.03 -10.11
C LEU A 196 21.06 6.36 -10.60
N CYS A 197 20.45 7.48 -10.21
CA CYS A 197 20.90 8.82 -10.57
C CYS A 197 22.33 9.11 -10.07
N ASP A 198 22.69 8.59 -8.90
CA ASP A 198 24.01 8.71 -8.31
C ASP A 198 25.04 7.72 -8.91
N GLY A 199 24.61 6.80 -9.77
CA GLY A 199 25.46 5.78 -10.40
C GLY A 199 25.90 4.65 -9.45
N LYS A 200 25.17 4.44 -8.34
CA LYS A 200 25.42 3.37 -7.38
C LYS A 200 24.84 2.02 -7.83
N ILE A 201 23.83 2.05 -8.68
CA ILE A 201 23.24 0.89 -9.35
C ILE A 201 23.15 1.15 -10.85
N ASP A 202 23.14 0.09 -11.64
CA ASP A 202 23.02 0.14 -13.10
C ASP A 202 21.58 0.09 -13.58
N ALA A 203 20.72 -0.64 -12.86
CA ALA A 203 19.32 -0.85 -13.19
C ALA A 203 18.48 -1.15 -11.94
N PHE A 204 17.16 -1.04 -12.08
CA PHE A 204 16.17 -1.50 -11.09
C PHE A 204 14.92 -2.04 -11.77
N GLY A 205 14.27 -3.05 -11.14
CA GLY A 205 12.94 -3.51 -11.49
C GLY A 205 11.87 -2.74 -10.74
N TYR A 206 10.73 -2.41 -11.37
CA TYR A 206 9.64 -1.72 -10.71
C TYR A 206 8.27 -2.04 -11.33
N SER A 207 7.31 -2.43 -10.48
CA SER A 207 5.90 -2.50 -10.83
C SER A 207 5.24 -1.21 -10.36
N VAL A 208 4.74 -0.42 -11.28
CA VAL A 208 4.16 0.89 -10.93
C VAL A 208 3.25 1.42 -12.03
N GLY A 209 2.21 2.14 -11.61
CA GLY A 209 1.33 2.87 -12.52
C GLY A 209 1.97 4.12 -13.10
N PHE A 210 1.41 4.62 -14.21
CA PHE A 210 1.81 5.84 -14.90
C PHE A 210 0.70 6.88 -14.91
N PRO A 211 1.09 8.17 -14.88
CA PRO A 211 2.44 8.73 -14.66
C PRO A 211 2.88 8.61 -13.19
N ASN A 212 4.20 8.60 -12.94
CA ASN A 212 4.73 8.70 -11.58
C ASN A 212 6.08 9.42 -11.53
N GLY A 213 6.32 10.11 -10.41
CA GLY A 213 7.50 10.95 -10.25
C GLY A 213 8.82 10.19 -10.19
N ALA A 214 8.82 8.91 -9.80
CA ALA A 214 10.04 8.11 -9.77
C ALA A 214 10.60 7.86 -11.18
N MET A 215 9.72 7.51 -12.14
CA MET A 215 10.12 7.28 -13.54
C MET A 215 10.54 8.58 -14.21
N GLU A 216 9.82 9.66 -13.96
CA GLU A 216 10.18 10.99 -14.46
C GLU A 216 11.56 11.41 -13.95
N GLN A 217 11.84 11.26 -12.67
CA GLN A 217 13.15 11.53 -12.10
C GLN A 217 14.24 10.65 -12.71
N ALA A 218 14.01 9.35 -12.91
CA ALA A 218 14.97 8.43 -13.49
C ALA A 218 15.31 8.81 -14.95
N ALA A 219 14.33 9.24 -15.73
CA ALA A 219 14.49 9.66 -17.11
C ALA A 219 15.24 10.99 -17.26
N THR A 220 15.00 11.93 -16.34
CA THR A 220 15.51 13.32 -16.45
C THR A 220 16.83 13.57 -15.73
N CYS A 221 17.18 12.77 -14.72
CA CYS A 221 18.44 12.92 -14.00
C CYS A 221 19.66 12.58 -14.89
N LYS A 222 20.88 12.80 -14.36
CA LYS A 222 22.14 12.52 -15.09
C LYS A 222 22.29 11.09 -15.61
N ALA A 223 21.58 10.11 -15.01
CA ALA A 223 21.61 8.72 -15.46
C ALA A 223 20.86 8.53 -16.78
N LYS A 224 19.91 9.42 -17.13
CA LYS A 224 19.07 9.36 -18.34
C LYS A 224 18.56 7.95 -18.58
N ALA A 225 17.90 7.39 -17.56
CA ALA A 225 17.45 6.02 -17.60
C ALA A 225 16.28 5.84 -18.56
N SER A 226 16.16 4.63 -19.09
CA SER A 226 15.06 4.20 -19.93
C SER A 226 14.68 2.75 -19.63
N PRO A 227 13.45 2.32 -19.94
CA PRO A 227 13.07 0.92 -19.82
C PRO A 227 13.87 0.09 -20.83
N ILE A 228 14.25 -1.13 -20.41
CA ILE A 228 14.89 -2.11 -21.29
C ILE A 228 13.84 -2.96 -21.99
N ASN A 229 14.23 -3.60 -23.09
CA ASN A 229 13.34 -4.51 -23.80
C ASN A 229 13.26 -5.86 -23.07
N LEU A 230 12.04 -6.26 -22.67
CA LEU A 230 11.71 -7.57 -22.09
C LEU A 230 10.91 -8.46 -23.06
N THR A 231 10.73 -8.05 -24.34
CA THR A 231 10.03 -8.87 -25.33
C THR A 231 10.78 -10.19 -25.52
N GLY A 232 10.02 -11.30 -25.57
CA GLY A 232 10.59 -12.65 -25.62
C GLY A 232 10.97 -13.23 -24.24
N ALA A 233 10.85 -12.45 -23.15
CA ALA A 233 10.83 -13.04 -21.82
C ALA A 233 9.56 -13.88 -21.67
N PRO A 234 9.63 -15.11 -21.15
CA PRO A 234 8.46 -15.90 -20.83
C PRO A 234 7.77 -15.28 -19.62
N VAL A 235 7.02 -14.19 -19.87
CA VAL A 235 6.13 -13.64 -18.84
C VAL A 235 4.95 -14.58 -18.77
N PRO A 236 4.72 -15.26 -17.64
CA PRO A 236 3.56 -16.12 -17.53
C PRO A 236 2.30 -15.29 -17.78
N VAL A 237 1.55 -15.63 -18.84
CA VAL A 237 0.28 -14.96 -19.22
C VAL A 237 -0.74 -15.02 -18.06
N SER A 238 -0.54 -15.96 -17.12
CA SER A 238 -1.34 -16.11 -15.91
C SER A 238 -1.41 -14.85 -15.01
N TYR A 239 -0.45 -13.93 -15.11
CA TYR A 239 -0.46 -12.71 -14.27
C TYR A 239 -1.36 -11.59 -14.80
N THR A 240 -1.85 -11.65 -16.05
CA THR A 240 -2.62 -10.57 -16.64
C THR A 240 -4.12 -10.62 -16.34
N HIS A 241 -4.64 -11.73 -15.81
CA HIS A 241 -6.07 -11.96 -15.60
C HIS A 241 -6.43 -12.51 -14.22
N LEU A 242 -5.57 -12.29 -13.23
CA LEU A 242 -5.82 -12.76 -11.87
C LEU A 242 -6.86 -11.86 -11.18
N THR A 243 -8.02 -12.42 -10.92
CA THR A 243 -9.07 -11.75 -10.15
C THR A 243 -9.25 -12.44 -8.81
N LEU A 244 -9.39 -11.65 -7.75
CA LEU A 244 -9.86 -12.15 -6.47
C LEU A 244 -11.39 -12.10 -6.42
N PRO A 245 -12.02 -12.94 -5.57
CA PRO A 245 -13.42 -12.77 -5.25
C PRO A 245 -13.66 -11.35 -4.71
N THR A 246 -14.60 -10.65 -5.32
CA THR A 246 -15.14 -9.41 -4.76
C THR A 246 -16.21 -9.77 -3.74
N LYS A 247 -16.36 -8.94 -2.72
CA LYS A 247 -17.49 -9.11 -1.80
C LYS A 247 -18.77 -8.76 -2.58
N ALA A 248 -19.69 -9.73 -2.67
CA ALA A 248 -21.05 -9.47 -3.15
C ALA A 248 -21.82 -8.58 -2.16
#